data_b420de11c55ae8a66c1b6dd12fdac187
#
_entry.id   b420de11c55ae8a66c1b6dd12fdac187
#
_cell.length_a   1.000
_cell.length_b   1.000
_cell.length_c   1.000
_cell.angle_alpha   90.00
_cell.angle_beta   90.00
_cell.angle_gamma   90.00
#
_symmetry.space_group_name_H-M   'P 1'
#
loop_
_entity.id
_entity.type
_entity.pdbx_description
1 polymer ?
#
loop_
_entity_poly.entity_id
_entity_poly.type
_entity_poly.pdbx_seq_one_letter_code
_entity_poly.pdbx_strand_id
1 'polypeptide(L)'
;VEGNCEGTEVTISGSANIKGLLSGDKIYLNDPSGYIKEIGGSEITIKDRNNVILFGIIRFNSGKGLNCELIEGDTIELENVKCDLVRGHNIKIGENCRIKMVEYTGSIEIDKKSKVEEFVSIK
;
A
#
# COMPACT_ATOMS: atom_id res chain seq x y z
N VAL A 1 -9.71 -3.44 13.92
CA VAL A 1 -10.54 -4.57 13.54
C VAL A 1 -9.73 -5.86 13.56
N GLU A 2 -10.22 -6.86 14.23
CA GLU A 2 -9.61 -8.17 14.23
C GLU A 2 -10.35 -9.07 13.23
N GLY A 3 -9.62 -9.93 12.54
CA GLY A 3 -10.18 -10.83 11.55
C GLY A 3 -10.15 -10.23 10.16
N ASN A 4 -11.14 -10.57 9.36
CA ASN A 4 -11.17 -10.18 7.95
C ASN A 4 -12.16 -9.06 7.70
N CYS A 5 -11.83 -8.22 6.73
CA CYS A 5 -12.72 -7.16 6.26
C CYS A 5 -12.90 -7.36 4.76
N GLU A 6 -14.13 -7.46 4.28
CA GLU A 6 -14.42 -7.76 2.87
C GLU A 6 -15.44 -6.80 2.30
N GLY A 7 -15.37 -6.56 0.99
CA GLY A 7 -16.32 -5.73 0.28
C GLY A 7 -15.95 -5.59 -1.19
N THR A 8 -16.90 -5.08 -2.00
CA THR A 8 -16.61 -4.80 -3.41
C THR A 8 -15.71 -3.59 -3.52
N GLU A 9 -16.03 -2.53 -2.79
CA GLU A 9 -15.17 -1.36 -2.68
C GLU A 9 -14.92 -1.09 -1.21
N VAL A 10 -13.67 -0.95 -0.85
CA VAL A 10 -13.28 -0.67 0.53
C VAL A 10 -12.48 0.62 0.55
N THR A 11 -12.90 1.58 1.36
CA THR A 11 -12.19 2.83 1.55
C THR A 11 -11.92 3.03 3.03
N ILE A 12 -10.66 3.22 3.37
CA ILE A 12 -10.26 3.46 4.76
C ILE A 12 -9.41 4.72 4.78
N SER A 13 -9.73 5.62 5.69
CA SER A 13 -8.94 6.83 5.92
C SER A 13 -8.46 6.84 7.36
N GLY A 14 -7.18 7.14 7.55
CA GLY A 14 -6.61 7.22 8.88
C GLY A 14 -6.09 5.88 9.39
N SER A 15 -6.09 5.71 10.69
CA SER A 15 -5.46 4.53 11.28
C SER A 15 -6.31 3.28 11.17
N ALA A 16 -5.64 2.17 10.96
CA ALA A 16 -6.25 0.85 10.82
C ALA A 16 -5.42 -0.18 11.58
N ASN A 17 -6.09 -1.18 12.09
CA ASN A 17 -5.42 -2.30 12.74
C ASN A 17 -6.22 -3.57 12.43
N ILE A 18 -5.80 -4.25 11.38
CA ILE A 18 -6.48 -5.46 10.89
C ILE A 18 -5.50 -6.62 10.95
N LYS A 19 -5.81 -7.59 11.78
CA LYS A 19 -4.92 -8.75 11.98
C LYS A 19 -5.24 -9.91 11.04
N GLY A 20 -6.10 -9.68 10.08
CA GLY A 20 -6.48 -10.67 9.08
C GLY A 20 -6.36 -10.09 7.68
N LEU A 21 -7.27 -10.50 6.80
CA LEU A 21 -7.28 -10.09 5.41
C LEU A 21 -8.26 -8.96 5.18
N LEU A 22 -7.78 -7.88 4.54
CA LEU A 22 -8.62 -6.85 3.97
C LEU A 22 -8.77 -7.15 2.48
N SER A 23 -9.96 -7.47 2.02
CA SER A 23 -10.18 -7.84 0.63
C SER A 23 -11.35 -7.10 0.00
N GLY A 24 -11.25 -6.90 -1.32
CA GLY A 24 -12.28 -6.26 -2.11
C GLY A 24 -11.82 -6.13 -3.55
N ASP A 25 -12.74 -5.79 -4.45
CA ASP A 25 -12.37 -5.56 -5.84
C ASP A 25 -11.51 -4.30 -5.96
N LYS A 26 -11.93 -3.23 -5.28
CA LYS A 26 -11.19 -1.98 -5.25
C LYS A 26 -10.94 -1.55 -3.82
N ILE A 27 -9.69 -1.31 -3.50
CA ILE A 27 -9.29 -0.92 -2.15
C ILE A 27 -8.56 0.41 -2.22
N TYR A 28 -9.08 1.40 -1.49
CA TYR A 28 -8.48 2.73 -1.37
C TYR A 28 -8.14 3.01 0.07
N LEU A 29 -6.88 3.27 0.34
CA LEU A 29 -6.44 3.67 1.66
C LEU A 29 -5.85 5.07 1.57
N ASN A 30 -6.44 6.01 2.30
CA ASN A 30 -6.01 7.40 2.31
C ASN A 30 -5.30 7.71 3.61
N ASP A 31 -4.05 8.12 3.52
CA ASP A 31 -3.21 8.45 4.67
C ASP A 31 -3.25 7.35 5.75
N PRO A 32 -3.07 6.09 5.36
CA PRO A 32 -3.22 5.03 6.34
C PRO A 32 -2.06 5.01 7.31
N SER A 33 -2.35 4.61 8.53
CA SER A 33 -1.34 4.34 9.52
C SER A 33 -1.75 3.11 10.29
N GLY A 34 -0.77 2.43 10.90
CA GLY A 34 -1.03 1.26 11.69
C GLY A 34 -0.64 -0.03 10.96
N TYR A 35 -1.44 -1.05 11.12
CA TYR A 35 -1.09 -2.38 10.65
C TYR A 35 -2.27 -3.09 9.98
N ILE A 36 -2.03 -3.64 8.81
CA ILE A 36 -2.96 -4.55 8.14
C ILE A 36 -2.14 -5.77 7.71
N LYS A 37 -2.52 -6.94 8.17
CA LYS A 37 -1.73 -8.14 7.90
C LYS A 37 -1.66 -8.43 6.41
N GLU A 38 -2.81 -8.55 5.76
CA GLU A 38 -2.87 -8.88 4.34
C GLU A 38 -3.90 -8.02 3.63
N ILE A 39 -3.57 -7.58 2.42
CA ILE A 39 -4.46 -6.82 1.55
C ILE A 39 -4.54 -7.55 0.22
N GLY A 40 -5.76 -7.83 -0.24
CA GLY A 40 -5.98 -8.50 -1.51
C GLY A 40 -7.12 -7.89 -2.30
N GLY A 41 -6.94 -7.72 -3.60
CA GLY A 41 -7.97 -7.16 -4.47
C GLY A 41 -7.50 -6.99 -5.89
N SER A 42 -8.40 -6.60 -6.77
CA SER A 42 -8.03 -6.35 -8.17
C SER A 42 -7.28 -5.04 -8.31
N GLU A 43 -7.77 -3.98 -7.67
CA GLU A 43 -7.10 -2.68 -7.66
C GLU A 43 -6.84 -2.25 -6.23
N ILE A 44 -5.60 -1.97 -5.92
CA ILE A 44 -5.20 -1.52 -4.59
C ILE A 44 -4.46 -0.19 -4.73
N THR A 45 -5.00 0.85 -4.09
CA THR A 45 -4.39 2.17 -4.12
C THR A 45 -4.21 2.65 -2.69
N ILE A 46 -2.97 2.89 -2.30
CA ILE A 46 -2.62 3.40 -0.98
C ILE A 46 -1.86 4.69 -1.19
N LYS A 47 -2.44 5.81 -0.78
CA LYS A 47 -1.85 7.12 -0.99
C LYS A 47 -1.70 7.90 0.29
N ASP A 48 -0.70 8.75 0.31
CA ASP A 48 -0.39 9.61 1.43
C ASP A 48 -0.53 11.06 0.98
N ARG A 49 -1.44 11.79 1.64
CA ARG A 49 -1.70 13.19 1.31
C ARG A 49 -1.04 14.18 2.27
N ASN A 50 -0.15 13.71 3.11
CA ASN A 50 0.41 14.53 4.17
C ASN A 50 1.40 15.58 3.69
N ASN A 51 1.75 15.61 2.42
CA ASN A 51 2.65 16.59 1.85
C ASN A 51 1.91 17.74 1.15
N VAL A 52 0.66 17.95 1.46
CA VAL A 52 -0.14 19.00 0.84
C VAL A 52 0.15 20.34 1.52
N ILE A 53 0.45 21.35 0.71
CA ILE A 53 0.58 22.72 1.19
C ILE A 53 -0.80 23.35 1.10
N LEU A 54 -1.37 23.71 2.25
CA LEU A 54 -2.69 24.29 2.32
C LEU A 54 -2.57 25.67 2.97
N PHE A 55 -2.91 26.72 2.23
CA PHE A 55 -2.83 28.11 2.72
C PHE A 55 -1.45 28.48 3.27
N GLY A 56 -0.40 27.99 2.60
CA GLY A 56 0.96 28.27 3.06
C GLY A 56 1.42 27.47 4.26
N ILE A 57 0.59 26.58 4.74
CA ILE A 57 0.96 25.70 5.85
C ILE A 57 1.39 24.36 5.27
N ILE A 58 2.60 23.94 5.62
CA ILE A 58 3.12 22.66 5.22
C ILE A 58 2.69 21.62 6.24
N ARG A 59 1.94 20.64 5.79
CA ARG A 59 1.57 19.52 6.65
C ARG A 59 2.58 18.41 6.46
N PHE A 60 3.23 18.02 7.52
CA PHE A 60 4.15 16.91 7.48
C PHE A 60 3.45 15.63 7.87
N ASN A 61 3.76 14.57 7.17
CA ASN A 61 3.36 13.24 7.58
C ASN A 61 3.98 12.96 8.95
N SER A 62 3.20 12.39 9.85
CA SER A 62 3.72 11.96 11.15
C SER A 62 4.76 10.85 11.01
N GLY A 63 5.00 10.39 9.80
CA GLY A 63 6.05 9.43 9.49
C GLY A 63 5.68 7.99 9.77
N LYS A 64 4.46 7.71 10.16
CA LYS A 64 4.12 6.36 10.58
C LYS A 64 3.80 5.43 9.42
N GLY A 65 2.99 5.86 8.48
CA GLY A 65 2.64 5.02 7.35
C GLY A 65 1.96 3.72 7.74
N LEU A 66 1.76 2.86 6.75
CA LEU A 66 1.10 1.57 6.93
C LEU A 66 2.11 0.44 6.90
N ASN A 67 1.94 -0.52 7.81
CA ASN A 67 2.73 -1.75 7.85
C ASN A 67 1.85 -2.92 7.43
N CYS A 68 2.35 -3.73 6.49
CA CYS A 68 1.65 -4.91 5.99
C CYS A 68 2.62 -6.09 5.87
N GLU A 69 2.09 -7.30 5.85
CA GLU A 69 2.91 -8.48 5.53
C GLU A 69 2.78 -8.84 4.06
N LEU A 70 1.57 -8.77 3.50
CA LEU A 70 1.32 -9.14 2.11
C LEU A 70 0.33 -8.20 1.46
N ILE A 71 0.65 -7.75 0.25
CA ILE A 71 -0.27 -7.04 -0.62
C ILE A 71 -0.31 -7.79 -1.94
N GLU A 72 -1.50 -8.22 -2.36
CA GLU A 72 -1.67 -9.00 -3.57
C GLU A 72 -2.83 -8.46 -4.39
N GLY A 73 -2.61 -8.22 -5.68
CA GLY A 73 -3.65 -7.69 -6.57
C GLY A 73 -3.16 -7.60 -8.00
N ASP A 74 -4.06 -7.21 -8.91
CA ASP A 74 -3.68 -7.04 -10.31
C ASP A 74 -2.98 -5.71 -10.53
N THR A 75 -3.55 -4.63 -10.02
CA THR A 75 -2.98 -3.29 -10.14
C THR A 75 -2.77 -2.74 -8.75
N ILE A 76 -1.53 -2.39 -8.44
CA ILE A 76 -1.14 -1.95 -7.10
C ILE A 76 -0.38 -0.63 -7.19
N GLU A 77 -0.83 0.36 -6.43
CA GLU A 77 -0.15 1.66 -6.31
C GLU A 77 0.02 1.98 -4.83
N LEU A 78 1.26 2.20 -4.41
CA LEU A 78 1.60 2.35 -3.00
C LEU A 78 2.37 3.64 -2.74
N GLU A 79 2.06 4.30 -1.61
CA GLU A 79 2.84 5.41 -1.06
C GLU A 79 2.91 5.24 0.45
N ASN A 80 4.09 5.43 1.01
CA ASN A 80 4.34 5.37 2.45
C ASN A 80 3.90 4.04 3.09
N VAL A 81 4.29 2.94 2.47
CA VAL A 81 3.92 1.59 2.91
C VAL A 81 5.18 0.80 3.20
N LYS A 82 5.15 0.06 4.28
CA LYS A 82 6.19 -0.89 4.64
C LYS A 82 5.57 -2.29 4.57
N CYS A 83 6.11 -3.13 3.69
CA CYS A 83 5.51 -4.43 3.41
C CYS A 83 6.58 -5.50 3.18
N ASP A 84 6.29 -6.71 3.60
CA ASP A 84 7.23 -7.81 3.38
C ASP A 84 7.16 -8.35 1.95
N LEU A 85 5.95 -8.53 1.42
CA LEU A 85 5.77 -9.06 0.07
C LEU A 85 4.65 -8.32 -0.65
N VAL A 86 4.94 -7.84 -1.86
CA VAL A 86 3.96 -7.26 -2.77
C VAL A 86 3.94 -8.12 -4.02
N ARG A 87 2.76 -8.59 -4.40
CA ARG A 87 2.61 -9.46 -5.57
C ARG A 87 1.50 -8.95 -6.45
N GLY A 88 1.76 -8.78 -7.74
CA GLY A 88 0.76 -8.29 -8.67
C GLY A 88 1.20 -8.30 -10.12
N HIS A 89 0.32 -7.82 -10.98
CA HIS A 89 0.62 -7.74 -12.42
C HIS A 89 1.28 -6.41 -12.75
N ASN A 90 0.63 -5.31 -12.44
CA ASN A 90 1.20 -3.97 -12.62
C ASN A 90 1.37 -3.32 -11.26
N ILE A 91 2.60 -3.00 -10.91
CA ILE A 91 2.93 -2.49 -9.59
C ILE A 91 3.63 -1.16 -9.72
N LYS A 92 3.13 -0.15 -9.02
CA LYS A 92 3.74 1.16 -8.94
C LYS A 92 4.08 1.48 -7.49
N ILE A 93 5.35 1.55 -7.20
CA ILE A 93 5.86 1.88 -5.88
C ILE A 93 6.18 3.37 -5.88
N GLY A 94 5.35 4.16 -5.19
CA GLY A 94 5.53 5.59 -5.08
C GLY A 94 6.55 5.96 -4.01
N GLU A 95 6.36 7.11 -3.38
CA GLU A 95 7.36 7.63 -2.43
C GLU A 95 7.29 6.94 -1.07
N ASN A 96 8.44 6.85 -0.41
CA ASN A 96 8.59 6.44 0.98
C ASN A 96 8.07 5.03 1.29
N CYS A 97 8.25 4.12 0.35
CA CYS A 97 7.93 2.72 0.58
C CYS A 97 9.17 1.93 0.94
N ARG A 98 8.98 0.90 1.76
CA ARG A 98 10.03 -0.07 2.09
C ARG A 98 9.44 -1.45 1.93
N ILE A 99 9.94 -2.17 0.93
CA ILE A 99 9.38 -3.47 0.57
C ILE A 99 10.51 -4.47 0.47
N LYS A 100 10.35 -5.62 1.09
CA LYS A 100 11.40 -6.65 1.06
C LYS A 100 11.43 -7.36 -0.27
N MET A 101 10.26 -7.76 -0.79
CA MET A 101 10.18 -8.51 -2.02
C MET A 101 8.99 -8.05 -2.84
N VAL A 102 9.20 -7.84 -4.15
CA VAL A 102 8.12 -7.60 -5.10
C VAL A 102 8.15 -8.69 -6.15
N GLU A 103 6.99 -9.33 -6.36
CA GLU A 103 6.80 -10.31 -7.42
C GLU A 103 5.79 -9.74 -8.41
N TYR A 104 6.19 -9.59 -9.67
CA TYR A 104 5.31 -8.98 -10.66
C TYR A 104 5.29 -9.82 -11.95
N THR A 105 4.15 -9.77 -12.65
CA THR A 105 4.00 -10.50 -13.91
C THR A 105 3.93 -9.59 -15.12
N GLY A 106 3.64 -8.31 -14.93
CA GLY A 106 3.55 -7.33 -16.00
C GLY A 106 4.62 -6.27 -15.91
N SER A 107 4.36 -5.21 -15.19
CA SER A 107 5.27 -4.09 -15.08
C SER A 107 5.51 -3.67 -13.64
N ILE A 108 6.64 -3.01 -13.43
CA ILE A 108 6.98 -2.46 -12.12
C ILE A 108 7.60 -1.07 -12.32
N GLU A 109 7.18 -0.13 -11.48
CA GLU A 109 7.79 1.19 -11.37
C GLU A 109 8.13 1.42 -9.92
N ILE A 110 9.34 1.88 -9.65
CA ILE A 110 9.80 2.15 -8.29
C ILE A 110 10.33 3.57 -8.23
N ASP A 111 9.75 4.39 -7.34
CA ASP A 111 10.22 5.74 -7.12
C ASP A 111 11.59 5.70 -6.42
N LYS A 112 12.46 6.61 -6.80
CA LYS A 112 13.82 6.67 -6.25
C LYS A 112 13.87 6.92 -4.74
N LYS A 113 12.79 7.43 -4.16
CA LYS A 113 12.69 7.65 -2.72
C LYS A 113 12.22 6.43 -1.95
N SER A 114 12.02 5.32 -2.63
CA SER A 114 11.59 4.08 -2.02
C SER A 114 12.68 3.04 -2.06
N LYS A 115 12.59 2.08 -1.14
CA LYS A 115 13.53 0.97 -1.06
C LYS A 115 12.81 -0.33 -1.30
N VAL A 116 13.28 -1.08 -2.30
CA VAL A 116 12.81 -2.44 -2.56
C VAL A 116 14.06 -3.31 -2.53
N GLU A 117 14.11 -4.26 -1.61
CA GLU A 117 15.30 -5.10 -1.46
C GLU A 117 15.46 -6.07 -2.62
N GLU A 118 14.36 -6.70 -3.04
CA GLU A 118 14.39 -7.62 -4.17
C GLU A 118 13.11 -7.47 -4.99
N PHE A 119 13.22 -7.60 -6.29
CA PHE A 119 12.06 -7.68 -7.16
C PHE A 119 12.33 -8.69 -8.26
N VAL A 120 11.27 -9.41 -8.65
CA VAL A 120 11.41 -10.51 -9.60
C VAL A 120 10.17 -10.58 -10.49
N SER A 121 10.42 -10.86 -11.78
CA SER A 121 9.34 -11.13 -12.72
C SER A 121 9.03 -12.62 -12.68
N ILE A 122 7.77 -12.95 -12.41
CA ILE A 122 7.33 -14.34 -12.24
C ILE A 122 6.41 -14.80 -13.36
N LYS A 123 6.71 -14.43 -14.56
CA LYS A 123 5.93 -14.90 -15.70
C LYS A 123 5.85 -16.41 -15.75
#